data_901862b30ff4a181de5ebcdb40dee7c1
#
_entry.id   901862b30ff4a181de5ebcdb40dee7c1
#
_cell.length_a   1.000
_cell.length_b   1.000
_cell.length_c   1.000
_cell.angle_alpha   90.00
_cell.angle_beta   90.00
_cell.angle_gamma   90.00
#
_symmetry.space_group_name_H-M   'P 1'
#
loop_
_entity.id
_entity.type
_entity.pdbx_description
1 polymer ?
#
loop_
_entity_poly.entity_id
_entity_poly.type
_entity_poly.pdbx_seq_one_letter_code
_entity_poly.pdbx_strand_id
1 'polypeptide(L)'
;MGLFYQMDGKQLQDQYKNHLSDFHDWNQKTHAESWTLFAENISEYLSIDETSFSNGELYTIISSKSAKGRKGTTLATIKGTKAEDIITVLEKIPLRSRNKVKEVTMDMAPNMAKAIRRCFRNARRVVDRFHVQKLAYDAVQELRIKYRWEVLDAESRNIAASRKQGQTYEPELLSNGDTLKQLLARSRHLLFKHPSRWTESQKHRAELLFLQFPKLKQAYDLGIALGDIFNKCKDKKVAFTKLGLWHNQVEHAGIASFESVARSIAAHHPYILHYFDNRSTNASAESFNAKLKAFRSVFRGVRDTTFFLYRVMKLYA
;
A
#
# COMPACT_ATOMS: atom_id res chain seq x y z
N MET A 1 13.02 7.36 28.51
CA MET A 1 14.33 7.41 29.21
C MET A 1 14.52 8.70 30.01
N GLY A 2 14.30 9.89 29.44
CA GLY A 2 14.51 11.16 30.18
C GLY A 2 13.80 11.22 31.54
N LEU A 3 12.51 10.84 31.59
CA LEU A 3 11.77 10.78 32.89
C LEU A 3 12.35 9.78 33.90
N PHE A 4 12.83 8.63 33.40
CA PHE A 4 13.41 7.60 34.28
C PHE A 4 14.73 8.02 34.88
N TYR A 5 15.56 8.74 34.11
CA TYR A 5 16.87 9.24 34.59
C TYR A 5 16.83 10.69 35.10
N GLN A 6 15.63 11.30 35.18
CA GLN A 6 15.45 12.71 35.55
C GLN A 6 16.29 13.68 34.69
N MET A 7 16.51 13.32 33.41
CA MET A 7 17.28 14.12 32.47
C MET A 7 16.36 14.68 31.40
N ASP A 8 16.66 15.88 30.89
CA ASP A 8 15.96 16.42 29.72
C ASP A 8 16.21 15.52 28.50
N GLY A 9 15.13 15.10 27.84
CA GLY A 9 15.18 14.22 26.67
C GLY A 9 15.96 14.82 25.48
N LYS A 10 15.96 16.15 25.35
CA LYS A 10 16.74 16.85 24.35
C LYS A 10 18.24 16.81 24.65
N GLN A 11 18.63 17.05 25.87
CA GLN A 11 20.03 16.93 26.31
C GLN A 11 20.55 15.50 26.07
N LEU A 12 19.76 14.49 26.41
CA LEU A 12 20.10 13.07 26.18
C LEU A 12 20.28 12.75 24.69
N GLN A 13 19.44 13.31 23.84
CA GLN A 13 19.57 13.18 22.39
C GLN A 13 20.83 13.87 21.86
N ASP A 14 21.11 15.08 22.33
CA ASP A 14 22.28 15.86 21.91
C ASP A 14 23.59 15.18 22.42
N GLN A 15 23.61 14.67 23.62
CA GLN A 15 24.69 13.84 24.15
C GLN A 15 24.93 12.59 23.29
N TYR A 16 23.86 11.85 22.98
CA TYR A 16 23.97 10.67 22.10
C TYR A 16 24.48 11.03 20.71
N LYS A 17 23.89 12.08 20.09
CA LYS A 17 24.25 12.52 18.76
C LYS A 17 25.72 12.95 18.66
N ASN A 18 26.18 13.76 19.63
CA ASN A 18 27.43 14.48 19.48
C ASN A 18 28.63 13.80 20.17
N HIS A 19 28.39 12.90 21.14
CA HIS A 19 29.47 12.34 21.97
C HIS A 19 29.44 10.82 22.12
N LEU A 20 28.26 10.18 22.05
CA LEU A 20 28.14 8.74 22.33
C LEU A 20 27.95 7.90 21.05
N SER A 21 27.59 8.52 19.94
CA SER A 21 27.41 7.83 18.67
C SER A 21 28.53 8.18 17.68
N ASP A 22 28.73 7.33 16.68
CA ASP A 22 29.62 7.56 15.56
C ASP A 22 28.93 8.36 14.42
N PHE A 23 27.92 9.18 14.74
CA PHE A 23 27.16 9.95 13.75
C PHE A 23 28.05 10.93 12.97
N HIS A 24 29.04 11.55 13.65
CA HIS A 24 29.93 12.51 13.00
C HIS A 24 30.87 11.85 12.00
N ASP A 25 31.26 10.62 12.25
CA ASP A 25 32.16 9.81 11.41
C ASP A 25 31.42 8.88 10.45
N TRP A 26 30.08 8.97 10.41
CA TRP A 26 29.29 8.14 9.52
C TRP A 26 29.58 8.49 8.05
N ASN A 27 30.13 7.53 7.32
CA ASN A 27 30.61 7.70 5.93
C ASN A 27 29.52 8.08 4.93
N GLN A 28 28.22 7.86 5.23
CA GLN A 28 27.11 8.22 4.35
C GLN A 28 26.43 9.53 4.78
N LYS A 29 26.90 10.22 5.82
CA LYS A 29 26.29 11.42 6.40
C LYS A 29 26.04 12.53 5.38
N THR A 30 26.97 12.77 4.47
CA THR A 30 26.92 13.86 3.48
C THR A 30 25.80 13.72 2.45
N HIS A 31 25.36 12.50 2.17
CA HIS A 31 24.32 12.22 1.17
C HIS A 31 23.13 11.46 1.71
N ALA A 32 23.07 11.20 3.02
CA ALA A 32 22.05 10.34 3.64
C ALA A 32 20.62 10.81 3.39
N GLU A 33 20.38 12.12 3.31
CA GLU A 33 19.05 12.66 3.00
C GLU A 33 18.60 12.35 1.57
N SER A 34 19.56 12.21 0.65
CA SER A 34 19.28 11.86 -0.74
C SER A 34 19.23 10.36 -0.95
N TRP A 35 20.21 9.64 -0.40
CA TRP A 35 20.25 8.17 -0.50
C TRP A 35 21.19 7.57 0.56
N THR A 36 20.91 6.32 0.93
CA THR A 36 21.85 5.44 1.66
C THR A 36 21.95 4.10 0.97
N LEU A 37 23.10 3.42 1.08
CA LEU A 37 23.35 2.14 0.45
C LEU A 37 24.20 1.23 1.34
N PHE A 38 23.75 -0.01 1.52
CA PHE A 38 24.42 -1.09 2.28
C PHE A 38 24.50 -2.33 1.38
N ALA A 39 25.50 -2.34 0.48
CA ALA A 39 25.63 -3.34 -0.55
C ALA A 39 25.82 -4.78 0.01
N GLU A 40 26.33 -4.90 1.24
CA GLU A 40 26.48 -6.15 1.98
C GLU A 40 25.16 -6.83 2.33
N ASN A 41 24.07 -6.06 2.42
CA ASN A 41 22.73 -6.56 2.76
C ASN A 41 21.97 -7.15 1.55
N ILE A 42 22.62 -7.19 0.36
CA ILE A 42 21.97 -7.77 -0.82
C ILE A 42 21.71 -9.26 -0.62
N SER A 43 20.50 -9.69 -0.96
CA SER A 43 20.10 -11.10 -0.88
C SER A 43 19.45 -11.57 -2.19
N GLU A 44 19.18 -12.84 -2.31
CA GLU A 44 18.51 -13.42 -3.50
C GLU A 44 17.08 -12.91 -3.69
N TYR A 45 16.43 -12.47 -2.61
CA TYR A 45 15.03 -12.02 -2.59
C TYR A 45 14.95 -10.64 -1.99
N LEU A 46 14.53 -9.69 -2.81
CA LEU A 46 14.37 -8.27 -2.42
C LEU A 46 12.92 -7.84 -2.50
N SER A 47 12.62 -6.76 -1.79
CA SER A 47 11.41 -5.95 -1.95
C SER A 47 11.79 -4.52 -2.26
N ILE A 48 11.02 -3.86 -3.12
CA ILE A 48 11.07 -2.43 -3.34
C ILE A 48 9.69 -1.85 -3.05
N ASP A 49 9.64 -0.78 -2.27
CA ASP A 49 8.39 -0.14 -1.84
C ASP A 49 8.62 1.33 -1.54
N GLU A 50 7.55 2.12 -1.56
CA GLU A 50 7.57 3.54 -1.24
C GLU A 50 7.07 3.77 0.18
N THR A 51 7.71 4.67 0.89
CA THR A 51 7.25 5.09 2.21
C THR A 51 7.37 6.60 2.39
N SER A 52 6.33 7.20 2.94
CA SER A 52 6.35 8.58 3.40
C SER A 52 6.53 8.62 4.91
N PHE A 53 7.51 9.39 5.40
CA PHE A 53 7.75 9.52 6.83
C PHE A 53 6.93 10.67 7.43
N SER A 54 7.23 11.90 7.05
CA SER A 54 6.51 13.10 7.52
C SER A 54 6.78 14.26 6.57
N ASN A 55 5.91 15.29 6.59
CA ASN A 55 6.11 16.53 5.82
C ASN A 55 6.40 16.34 4.31
N GLY A 56 5.83 15.29 3.69
CA GLY A 56 6.06 14.99 2.28
C GLY A 56 7.41 14.31 1.98
N GLU A 57 8.14 13.87 2.99
CA GLU A 57 9.36 13.08 2.82
C GLU A 57 9.02 11.70 2.24
N LEU A 58 9.13 11.55 0.94
CA LEU A 58 8.87 10.29 0.23
C LEU A 58 10.21 9.62 -0.10
N TYR A 59 10.33 8.36 0.27
CA TYR A 59 11.50 7.53 0.03
C TYR A 59 11.11 6.23 -0.66
N THR A 60 11.93 5.80 -1.61
CA THR A 60 11.95 4.43 -2.10
C THR A 60 12.90 3.61 -1.24
N ILE A 61 12.42 2.50 -0.70
CA ILE A 61 13.18 1.60 0.15
C ILE A 61 13.36 0.26 -0.56
N ILE A 62 14.60 -0.18 -0.70
CA ILE A 62 14.93 -1.52 -1.15
C ILE A 62 15.37 -2.32 0.08
N SER A 63 14.69 -3.44 0.32
CA SER A 63 14.90 -4.28 1.49
C SER A 63 15.19 -5.73 1.14
N SER A 64 16.05 -6.35 1.95
CA SER A 64 16.35 -7.78 1.91
C SER A 64 15.25 -8.56 2.65
N LYS A 65 14.58 -9.48 1.96
CA LYS A 65 13.55 -10.33 2.57
C LYS A 65 14.12 -11.32 3.58
N SER A 66 15.37 -11.72 3.43
CA SER A 66 16.03 -12.71 4.30
C SER A 66 16.18 -12.20 5.73
N ALA A 67 16.39 -10.90 5.91
CA ALA A 67 16.58 -10.30 7.24
C ALA A 67 15.25 -10.07 8.03
N LYS A 68 14.08 -10.18 7.39
CA LYS A 68 12.75 -10.15 8.03
C LYS A 68 12.52 -8.95 8.96
N GLY A 69 12.97 -7.76 8.57
CA GLY A 69 12.80 -6.53 9.35
C GLY A 69 13.73 -6.43 10.57
N ARG A 70 14.86 -7.14 10.56
CA ARG A 70 15.95 -7.06 11.54
C ARG A 70 17.15 -6.33 10.93
N LYS A 71 18.30 -6.31 11.63
CA LYS A 71 19.56 -5.85 11.07
C LYS A 71 19.88 -6.58 9.76
N GLY A 72 20.38 -5.86 8.76
CA GLY A 72 20.59 -6.35 7.40
C GLY A 72 19.36 -6.28 6.50
N THR A 73 18.25 -5.66 6.95
CA THR A 73 17.04 -5.49 6.13
C THR A 73 17.21 -4.37 5.09
N THR A 74 17.77 -3.24 5.46
CA THR A 74 17.90 -2.10 4.56
C THR A 74 19.06 -2.32 3.60
N LEU A 75 18.76 -2.47 2.29
CA LEU A 75 19.76 -2.45 1.23
C LEU A 75 20.03 -1.01 0.76
N ALA A 76 18.97 -0.25 0.50
CA ALA A 76 19.07 1.15 0.10
C ALA A 76 17.82 1.94 0.50
N THR A 77 18.02 3.24 0.77
CA THR A 77 16.94 4.22 0.80
C THR A 77 17.26 5.33 -0.19
N ILE A 78 16.31 5.74 -0.98
CA ILE A 78 16.48 6.79 -2.00
C ILE A 78 15.32 7.78 -1.86
N LYS A 79 15.63 9.08 -1.78
CA LYS A 79 14.62 10.13 -1.71
C LYS A 79 13.89 10.23 -3.06
N GLY A 80 12.55 10.21 -2.99
CA GLY A 80 11.69 10.23 -4.18
C GLY A 80 11.52 8.86 -4.82
N THR A 81 10.98 8.85 -6.04
CA THR A 81 10.53 7.66 -6.77
C THR A 81 11.04 7.60 -8.20
N LYS A 82 11.92 8.52 -8.60
CA LYS A 82 12.42 8.56 -9.98
C LYS A 82 13.30 7.34 -10.27
N ALA A 83 13.02 6.67 -11.38
CA ALA A 83 13.75 5.48 -11.80
C ALA A 83 15.25 5.74 -11.95
N GLU A 84 15.63 6.88 -12.45
CA GLU A 84 17.01 7.29 -12.69
C GLU A 84 17.81 7.39 -11.39
N ASP A 85 17.23 8.00 -10.36
CA ASP A 85 17.85 8.15 -9.04
C ASP A 85 18.05 6.75 -8.39
N ILE A 86 17.03 5.90 -8.48
CA ILE A 86 17.10 4.51 -8.00
C ILE A 86 18.19 3.73 -8.72
N ILE A 87 18.26 3.84 -10.05
CA ILE A 87 19.27 3.17 -10.88
C ILE A 87 20.68 3.65 -10.49
N THR A 88 20.89 4.96 -10.38
CA THR A 88 22.19 5.55 -10.04
C THR A 88 22.72 5.02 -8.70
N VAL A 89 21.87 4.86 -7.71
CA VAL A 89 22.26 4.32 -6.40
C VAL A 89 22.54 2.82 -6.49
N LEU A 90 21.63 2.06 -7.11
CA LEU A 90 21.77 0.59 -7.20
C LEU A 90 22.93 0.15 -8.10
N GLU A 91 23.32 0.94 -9.12
CA GLU A 91 24.48 0.63 -9.97
C GLU A 91 25.81 0.77 -9.24
N LYS A 92 25.85 1.40 -8.05
CA LYS A 92 27.03 1.36 -7.17
C LYS A 92 27.30 -0.03 -6.59
N ILE A 93 26.29 -0.91 -6.53
CA ILE A 93 26.45 -2.30 -6.14
C ILE A 93 27.15 -3.06 -7.30
N PRO A 94 28.23 -3.82 -7.03
CA PRO A 94 28.91 -4.59 -8.08
C PRO A 94 27.95 -5.50 -8.85
N LEU A 95 28.10 -5.54 -10.18
CA LEU A 95 27.24 -6.32 -11.08
C LEU A 95 27.16 -7.80 -10.67
N ARG A 96 28.30 -8.37 -10.22
CA ARG A 96 28.34 -9.76 -9.72
C ARG A 96 27.36 -10.00 -8.56
N SER A 97 27.22 -9.02 -7.66
CA SER A 97 26.29 -9.11 -6.52
C SER A 97 24.85 -8.92 -6.99
N ARG A 98 24.59 -7.94 -7.87
CA ARG A 98 23.26 -7.70 -8.45
C ARG A 98 22.74 -8.90 -9.24
N ASN A 99 23.60 -9.63 -9.93
CA ASN A 99 23.24 -10.82 -10.71
C ASN A 99 22.85 -12.04 -9.84
N LYS A 100 23.13 -12.02 -8.53
CA LYS A 100 22.69 -13.07 -7.59
C LYS A 100 21.24 -12.92 -7.18
N VAL A 101 20.63 -11.75 -7.41
CA VAL A 101 19.23 -11.51 -7.08
C VAL A 101 18.34 -12.34 -7.98
N LYS A 102 17.52 -13.20 -7.40
CA LYS A 102 16.61 -14.12 -8.09
C LYS A 102 15.22 -13.52 -8.27
N GLU A 103 14.80 -12.68 -7.32
CA GLU A 103 13.45 -12.12 -7.32
C GLU A 103 13.41 -10.75 -6.64
N VAL A 104 12.60 -9.85 -7.22
CA VAL A 104 12.24 -8.57 -6.59
C VAL A 104 10.72 -8.43 -6.60
N THR A 105 10.13 -8.31 -5.41
CA THR A 105 8.72 -7.98 -5.25
C THR A 105 8.55 -6.45 -5.24
N MET A 106 7.56 -5.97 -5.99
CA MET A 106 7.30 -4.54 -6.19
C MET A 106 5.80 -4.28 -6.34
N ASP A 107 5.40 -3.02 -6.30
CA ASP A 107 4.09 -2.58 -6.76
C ASP A 107 4.01 -2.55 -8.31
N MET A 108 2.94 -1.98 -8.86
CA MET A 108 2.74 -1.85 -10.31
C MET A 108 3.32 -0.53 -10.88
N ALA A 109 4.14 0.21 -10.13
CA ALA A 109 4.70 1.47 -10.60
C ALA A 109 5.73 1.27 -11.72
N PRO A 110 5.57 1.94 -12.88
CA PRO A 110 6.47 1.77 -14.02
C PRO A 110 7.92 2.17 -13.74
N ASN A 111 8.13 3.17 -12.88
CA ASN A 111 9.45 3.64 -12.45
C ASN A 111 10.23 2.55 -11.71
N MET A 112 9.59 1.84 -10.78
CA MET A 112 10.18 0.69 -10.09
C MET A 112 10.50 -0.44 -11.06
N ALA A 113 9.55 -0.79 -11.92
CA ALA A 113 9.75 -1.83 -12.93
C ALA A 113 10.93 -1.51 -13.86
N LYS A 114 11.10 -0.23 -14.26
CA LYS A 114 12.25 0.24 -15.04
C LYS A 114 13.56 0.07 -14.28
N ALA A 115 13.62 0.52 -13.04
CA ALA A 115 14.81 0.42 -12.19
C ALA A 115 15.23 -1.04 -11.96
N ILE A 116 14.29 -1.91 -11.60
CA ILE A 116 14.57 -3.33 -11.36
C ILE A 116 15.04 -4.03 -12.63
N ARG A 117 14.41 -3.77 -13.77
CA ARG A 117 14.84 -4.34 -15.07
C ARG A 117 16.28 -3.95 -15.43
N ARG A 118 16.69 -2.72 -15.11
CA ARG A 118 18.04 -2.22 -15.39
C ARG A 118 19.07 -2.80 -14.43
N CYS A 119 18.76 -2.78 -13.13
CA CYS A 119 19.74 -3.11 -12.09
C CYS A 119 19.87 -4.60 -11.79
N PHE A 120 18.78 -5.38 -11.89
CA PHE A 120 18.71 -6.80 -11.51
C PHE A 120 18.22 -7.64 -12.69
N ARG A 121 19.07 -7.78 -13.71
CA ARG A 121 18.70 -8.38 -15.00
C ARG A 121 18.25 -9.84 -14.90
N ASN A 122 18.78 -10.57 -13.93
CA ASN A 122 18.46 -11.99 -13.70
C ASN A 122 17.25 -12.18 -12.77
N ALA A 123 16.79 -11.11 -12.14
CA ALA A 123 15.73 -11.20 -11.16
C ALA A 123 14.34 -11.30 -11.81
N ARG A 124 13.54 -12.21 -11.31
CA ARG A 124 12.10 -12.28 -11.59
C ARG A 124 11.42 -11.11 -10.88
N ARG A 125 10.60 -10.37 -11.62
CA ARG A 125 9.76 -9.31 -11.07
C ARG A 125 8.44 -9.90 -10.64
N VAL A 126 8.03 -9.67 -9.40
CA VAL A 126 6.75 -10.12 -8.84
C VAL A 126 5.95 -8.92 -8.40
N VAL A 127 4.75 -8.79 -8.92
CA VAL A 127 3.82 -7.77 -8.41
C VAL A 127 3.18 -8.28 -7.12
N ASP A 128 3.20 -7.43 -6.09
CA ASP A 128 2.57 -7.77 -4.83
C ASP A 128 1.04 -7.84 -4.97
N ARG A 129 0.47 -8.97 -4.58
CA ARG A 129 -0.96 -9.22 -4.63
C ARG A 129 -1.79 -8.21 -3.83
N PHE A 130 -1.22 -7.63 -2.77
CA PHE A 130 -1.92 -6.65 -1.96
C PHE A 130 -2.26 -5.39 -2.77
N HIS A 131 -1.31 -4.91 -3.58
CA HIS A 131 -1.55 -3.77 -4.46
C HIS A 131 -2.60 -4.08 -5.55
N VAL A 132 -2.59 -5.30 -6.09
CA VAL A 132 -3.62 -5.74 -7.05
C VAL A 132 -5.00 -5.75 -6.39
N GLN A 133 -5.11 -6.34 -5.19
CA GLN A 133 -6.38 -6.39 -4.44
C GLN A 133 -6.86 -4.99 -4.03
N LYS A 134 -5.93 -4.10 -3.68
CA LYS A 134 -6.23 -2.72 -3.32
C LYS A 134 -6.91 -1.98 -4.48
N LEU A 135 -6.46 -2.16 -5.73
CA LEU A 135 -7.13 -1.54 -6.89
C LEU A 135 -8.61 -1.92 -6.96
N ALA A 136 -8.95 -3.20 -6.75
CA ALA A 136 -10.33 -3.64 -6.77
C ALA A 136 -11.14 -3.03 -5.61
N TYR A 137 -10.57 -2.96 -4.42
CA TYR A 137 -11.24 -2.31 -3.29
C TYR A 137 -11.43 -0.81 -3.52
N ASP A 138 -10.44 -0.12 -4.06
CA ASP A 138 -10.53 1.30 -4.40
C ASP A 138 -11.62 1.54 -5.45
N ALA A 139 -11.76 0.66 -6.46
CA ALA A 139 -12.83 0.72 -7.46
C ALA A 139 -14.24 0.55 -6.85
N VAL A 140 -14.40 -0.35 -5.88
CA VAL A 140 -15.66 -0.50 -5.13
C VAL A 140 -15.95 0.77 -4.32
N GLN A 141 -14.94 1.36 -3.68
CA GLN A 141 -15.11 2.58 -2.90
C GLN A 141 -15.44 3.79 -3.77
N GLU A 142 -14.86 3.89 -4.97
CA GLU A 142 -15.17 4.93 -5.94
C GLU A 142 -16.67 4.90 -6.29
N LEU A 143 -17.20 3.73 -6.63
CA LEU A 143 -18.62 3.56 -6.96
C LEU A 143 -19.51 3.87 -5.74
N ARG A 144 -19.12 3.42 -4.53
CA ARG A 144 -19.84 3.74 -3.29
C ARG A 144 -19.88 5.26 -3.03
N ILE A 145 -18.76 5.95 -3.25
CA ILE A 145 -18.65 7.38 -3.08
C ILE A 145 -19.53 8.10 -4.10
N LYS A 146 -19.53 7.65 -5.37
CA LYS A 146 -20.41 8.19 -6.41
C LYS A 146 -21.88 8.12 -5.98
N TYR A 147 -22.36 6.96 -5.57
CA TYR A 147 -23.75 6.82 -5.08
C TYR A 147 -24.04 7.67 -3.86
N ARG A 148 -23.05 7.83 -2.97
CA ARG A 148 -23.24 8.71 -1.80
C ARG A 148 -23.46 10.16 -2.21
N TRP A 149 -22.75 10.67 -3.20
CA TRP A 149 -22.95 12.01 -3.74
C TRP A 149 -24.30 12.14 -4.41
N GLU A 150 -24.73 11.18 -5.21
CA GLU A 150 -26.06 11.16 -5.85
C GLU A 150 -27.19 11.23 -4.82
N VAL A 151 -27.08 10.48 -3.72
CA VAL A 151 -28.05 10.51 -2.60
C VAL A 151 -28.03 11.86 -1.88
N LEU A 152 -26.87 12.44 -1.61
CA LEU A 152 -26.76 13.76 -0.98
C LEU A 152 -27.36 14.87 -1.83
N ASP A 153 -27.15 14.83 -3.14
CA ASP A 153 -27.73 15.80 -4.08
C ASP A 153 -29.25 15.64 -4.17
N ALA A 154 -29.75 14.41 -4.17
CA ALA A 154 -31.19 14.15 -4.13
C ALA A 154 -31.83 14.66 -2.83
N GLU A 155 -31.20 14.38 -1.68
CA GLU A 155 -31.67 14.88 -0.38
C GLU A 155 -31.68 16.43 -0.33
N SER A 156 -30.62 17.06 -0.85
CA SER A 156 -30.53 18.54 -0.91
C SER A 156 -31.69 19.14 -1.74
N ARG A 157 -32.02 18.50 -2.89
CA ARG A 157 -33.17 18.90 -3.71
C ARG A 157 -34.52 18.74 -2.96
N ASN A 158 -34.69 17.62 -2.24
CA ASN A 158 -35.89 17.33 -1.48
C ASN A 158 -36.09 18.34 -0.32
N ILE A 159 -34.99 18.66 0.40
CA ILE A 159 -35.00 19.69 1.45
C ILE A 159 -35.45 21.05 0.87
N ALA A 160 -34.90 21.46 -0.27
CA ALA A 160 -35.26 22.74 -0.91
C ALA A 160 -36.71 22.74 -1.38
N ALA A 161 -37.22 21.63 -1.89
CA ALA A 161 -38.62 21.47 -2.29
C ALA A 161 -39.59 21.57 -1.10
N SER A 162 -39.30 20.86 0.01
CA SER A 162 -40.09 20.90 1.23
C SER A 162 -40.14 22.32 1.82
N ARG A 163 -39.00 23.02 1.84
CA ARG A 163 -38.96 24.43 2.31
C ARG A 163 -39.88 25.38 1.50
N LYS A 164 -39.90 25.19 0.16
CA LYS A 164 -40.80 25.99 -0.70
C LYS A 164 -42.27 25.74 -0.39
N GLN A 165 -42.60 24.56 0.11
CA GLN A 165 -43.95 24.15 0.49
C GLN A 165 -44.28 24.46 1.96
N GLY A 166 -43.36 25.07 2.73
CA GLY A 166 -43.54 25.35 4.15
C GLY A 166 -43.51 24.09 5.03
N GLN A 167 -42.95 23.00 4.52
CA GLN A 167 -42.87 21.69 5.20
C GLN A 167 -41.44 21.40 5.71
N THR A 168 -41.37 20.63 6.81
CA THR A 168 -40.11 20.10 7.31
C THR A 168 -39.79 18.81 6.54
N TYR A 169 -38.56 18.71 6.00
CA TYR A 169 -38.11 17.49 5.35
C TYR A 169 -37.77 16.43 6.41
N GLU A 170 -38.38 15.27 6.29
CA GLU A 170 -38.02 14.09 7.09
C GLU A 170 -37.40 13.02 6.17
N PRO A 171 -36.16 12.56 6.45
CA PRO A 171 -35.51 11.50 5.65
C PRO A 171 -36.20 10.17 5.90
N GLU A 172 -36.34 9.38 4.83
CA GLU A 172 -36.81 8.00 4.92
C GLU A 172 -35.75 7.13 5.67
N LEU A 173 -36.23 6.33 6.63
CA LEU A 173 -35.42 5.39 7.40
C LEU A 173 -35.59 3.98 6.86
N LEU A 174 -34.47 3.29 6.69
CA LEU A 174 -34.44 1.87 6.37
C LEU A 174 -34.72 1.01 7.61
N SER A 175 -34.95 -0.29 7.43
CA SER A 175 -35.27 -1.22 8.52
C SER A 175 -34.22 -1.30 9.64
N ASN A 176 -32.98 -0.91 9.35
CA ASN A 176 -31.90 -0.82 10.34
C ASN A 176 -31.74 0.58 10.97
N GLY A 177 -32.66 1.50 10.72
CA GLY A 177 -32.63 2.87 11.22
C GLY A 177 -31.66 3.82 10.50
N ASP A 178 -30.94 3.38 9.46
CA ASP A 178 -30.09 4.23 8.65
C ASP A 178 -30.91 4.95 7.57
N THR A 179 -30.56 6.20 7.27
CA THR A 179 -30.93 6.82 5.98
C THR A 179 -30.02 6.28 4.87
N LEU A 180 -30.37 6.44 3.58
CA LEU A 180 -29.55 6.00 2.45
C LEU A 180 -28.11 6.57 2.52
N LYS A 181 -27.95 7.85 2.87
CA LYS A 181 -26.62 8.47 3.03
C LYS A 181 -25.81 7.85 4.17
N GLN A 182 -26.48 7.48 5.28
CA GLN A 182 -25.85 6.83 6.42
C GLN A 182 -25.49 5.39 6.09
N LEU A 183 -26.37 4.66 5.39
CA LEU A 183 -26.09 3.32 4.88
C LEU A 183 -24.81 3.29 4.06
N LEU A 184 -24.69 4.17 3.05
CA LEU A 184 -23.49 4.28 2.21
C LEU A 184 -22.25 4.70 3.00
N ALA A 185 -22.35 5.62 3.96
CA ALA A 185 -21.23 6.05 4.77
C ALA A 185 -20.71 4.92 5.69
N ARG A 186 -21.62 4.26 6.41
CA ARG A 186 -21.32 3.22 7.40
C ARG A 186 -20.89 1.89 6.76
N SER A 187 -21.18 1.71 5.46
CA SER A 187 -20.78 0.53 4.70
C SER A 187 -19.33 0.54 4.22
N ARG A 188 -18.58 1.65 4.39
CA ARG A 188 -17.19 1.76 3.93
C ARG A 188 -16.33 0.57 4.31
N HIS A 189 -16.30 0.22 5.58
CA HIS A 189 -15.38 -0.80 6.10
C HIS A 189 -15.83 -2.24 5.82
N LEU A 190 -17.13 -2.49 5.69
CA LEU A 190 -17.61 -3.84 5.37
C LEU A 190 -17.25 -4.26 3.94
N LEU A 191 -17.16 -3.29 3.01
CA LEU A 191 -16.82 -3.54 1.60
C LEU A 191 -15.34 -3.90 1.38
N PHE A 192 -14.47 -3.74 2.37
CA PHE A 192 -13.09 -4.27 2.36
C PHE A 192 -12.98 -5.69 2.89
N LYS A 193 -14.07 -6.27 3.43
CA LYS A 193 -14.04 -7.58 4.07
C LYS A 193 -14.69 -8.63 3.17
N HIS A 194 -14.15 -9.85 3.22
CA HIS A 194 -14.87 -11.01 2.68
C HIS A 194 -16.15 -11.27 3.48
N PRO A 195 -17.27 -11.73 2.87
CA PRO A 195 -18.56 -11.92 3.55
C PRO A 195 -18.48 -12.83 4.79
N SER A 196 -17.59 -13.84 4.75
CA SER A 196 -17.37 -14.75 5.89
C SER A 196 -16.81 -14.07 7.15
N ARG A 197 -16.35 -12.83 7.05
CA ARG A 197 -15.81 -12.03 8.16
C ARG A 197 -16.76 -10.95 8.64
N TRP A 198 -17.96 -10.89 8.12
CA TRP A 198 -18.96 -9.93 8.56
C TRP A 198 -19.60 -10.37 9.89
N THR A 199 -19.83 -9.40 10.76
CA THR A 199 -20.73 -9.58 11.91
C THR A 199 -22.17 -9.63 11.42
N GLU A 200 -23.12 -10.11 12.25
CA GLU A 200 -24.55 -10.14 11.88
C GLU A 200 -25.07 -8.74 11.51
N SER A 201 -24.71 -7.72 12.27
CA SER A 201 -25.06 -6.33 11.93
C SER A 201 -24.47 -5.87 10.58
N GLN A 202 -23.28 -6.36 10.22
CA GLN A 202 -22.67 -6.05 8.91
C GLN A 202 -23.36 -6.82 7.78
N LYS A 203 -23.79 -8.04 8.00
CA LYS A 203 -24.56 -8.82 7.02
C LYS A 203 -25.87 -8.13 6.70
N HIS A 204 -26.66 -7.79 7.72
CA HIS A 204 -27.92 -7.08 7.53
C HIS A 204 -27.73 -5.75 6.79
N ARG A 205 -26.69 -4.97 7.15
CA ARG A 205 -26.37 -3.72 6.44
C ARG A 205 -25.97 -3.96 4.99
N ALA A 206 -25.23 -5.04 4.71
CA ALA A 206 -24.83 -5.39 3.35
C ALA A 206 -26.03 -5.80 2.50
N GLU A 207 -26.99 -6.54 3.05
CA GLU A 207 -28.24 -6.92 2.39
C GLU A 207 -29.02 -5.68 1.95
N LEU A 208 -29.24 -4.74 2.86
CA LEU A 208 -29.92 -3.47 2.57
C LEU A 208 -29.15 -2.67 1.52
N LEU A 209 -27.82 -2.57 1.66
CA LEU A 209 -26.96 -1.85 0.72
C LEU A 209 -27.08 -2.41 -0.70
N PHE A 210 -27.02 -3.72 -0.82
CA PHE A 210 -27.03 -4.38 -2.13
C PHE A 210 -28.41 -4.45 -2.76
N LEU A 211 -29.46 -4.42 -1.95
CA LEU A 211 -30.84 -4.24 -2.42
C LEU A 211 -31.02 -2.86 -3.04
N GLN A 212 -30.54 -1.81 -2.38
CA GLN A 212 -30.65 -0.43 -2.85
C GLN A 212 -29.69 -0.10 -4.00
N PHE A 213 -28.52 -0.75 -4.04
CA PHE A 213 -27.46 -0.47 -5.02
C PHE A 213 -26.93 -1.76 -5.68
N PRO A 214 -27.70 -2.39 -6.59
CA PRO A 214 -27.31 -3.68 -7.22
C PRO A 214 -25.98 -3.62 -7.99
N LYS A 215 -25.65 -2.48 -8.63
CA LYS A 215 -24.35 -2.27 -9.28
C LYS A 215 -23.19 -2.25 -8.29
N LEU A 216 -23.40 -1.76 -7.07
CA LEU A 216 -22.39 -1.80 -6.01
C LEU A 216 -22.15 -3.24 -5.54
N LYS A 217 -23.21 -4.08 -5.53
CA LYS A 217 -23.06 -5.52 -5.28
C LYS A 217 -22.19 -6.18 -6.36
N GLN A 218 -22.46 -5.92 -7.64
CA GLN A 218 -21.65 -6.45 -8.73
C GLN A 218 -20.18 -6.04 -8.61
N ALA A 219 -19.90 -4.77 -8.30
CA ALA A 219 -18.54 -4.28 -8.06
C ALA A 219 -17.88 -5.01 -6.88
N TYR A 220 -18.61 -5.18 -5.78
CA TYR A 220 -18.11 -5.91 -4.62
C TYR A 220 -17.79 -7.36 -4.94
N ASP A 221 -18.70 -8.06 -5.64
CA ASP A 221 -18.52 -9.46 -6.05
C ASP A 221 -17.30 -9.63 -6.95
N LEU A 222 -17.05 -8.71 -7.90
CA LEU A 222 -15.83 -8.69 -8.71
C LEU A 222 -14.57 -8.53 -7.87
N GLY A 223 -14.60 -7.65 -6.86
CA GLY A 223 -13.47 -7.47 -5.95
C GLY A 223 -13.16 -8.71 -5.10
N ILE A 224 -14.22 -9.40 -4.62
CA ILE A 224 -14.09 -10.66 -3.88
C ILE A 224 -13.58 -11.77 -4.80
N ALA A 225 -14.12 -11.90 -6.01
CA ALA A 225 -13.69 -12.91 -6.98
C ALA A 225 -12.20 -12.77 -7.33
N LEU A 226 -11.70 -11.55 -7.51
CA LEU A 226 -10.27 -11.31 -7.71
C LEU A 226 -9.45 -11.81 -6.52
N GLY A 227 -9.85 -11.47 -5.29
CA GLY A 227 -9.19 -11.92 -4.06
C GLY A 227 -9.17 -13.45 -3.94
N ASP A 228 -10.25 -14.10 -4.32
CA ASP A 228 -10.38 -15.56 -4.31
C ASP A 228 -9.42 -16.24 -5.29
N ILE A 229 -9.15 -15.64 -6.46
CA ILE A 229 -8.13 -16.15 -7.38
C ILE A 229 -6.78 -16.21 -6.68
N PHE A 230 -6.35 -15.13 -6.04
CA PHE A 230 -5.07 -15.10 -5.30
C PHE A 230 -5.03 -16.04 -4.09
N ASN A 231 -6.15 -16.22 -3.39
CA ASN A 231 -6.21 -17.05 -2.18
C ASN A 231 -6.29 -18.55 -2.50
N LYS A 232 -7.09 -18.92 -3.51
CA LYS A 232 -7.49 -20.31 -3.76
C LYS A 232 -6.66 -20.99 -4.85
N CYS A 233 -6.15 -20.24 -5.86
CA CYS A 233 -5.36 -20.86 -6.93
C CYS A 233 -3.94 -21.15 -6.45
N LYS A 234 -3.49 -22.38 -6.68
CA LYS A 234 -2.13 -22.85 -6.41
C LYS A 234 -1.28 -22.92 -7.70
N ASP A 235 -1.93 -23.18 -8.80
CA ASP A 235 -1.29 -23.33 -10.10
C ASP A 235 -1.38 -22.03 -10.92
N LYS A 236 -0.27 -21.67 -11.56
CA LYS A 236 -0.14 -20.46 -12.37
C LYS A 236 -1.02 -20.45 -13.61
N LYS A 237 -1.17 -21.61 -14.28
CA LYS A 237 -1.99 -21.73 -15.50
C LYS A 237 -3.47 -21.59 -15.14
N VAL A 238 -3.88 -22.22 -14.04
CA VAL A 238 -5.25 -22.08 -13.53
C VAL A 238 -5.54 -20.64 -13.14
N ALA A 239 -4.58 -19.97 -12.48
CA ALA A 239 -4.71 -18.57 -12.13
C ALA A 239 -4.83 -17.66 -13.37
N PHE A 240 -4.03 -17.93 -14.41
CA PHE A 240 -4.11 -17.19 -15.68
C PHE A 240 -5.50 -17.32 -16.32
N THR A 241 -6.03 -18.54 -16.44
CA THR A 241 -7.38 -18.78 -16.98
C THR A 241 -8.44 -18.07 -16.15
N LYS A 242 -8.36 -18.15 -14.83
CA LYS A 242 -9.34 -17.46 -13.94
C LYS A 242 -9.25 -15.94 -14.02
N LEU A 243 -8.08 -15.36 -14.18
CA LEU A 243 -7.92 -13.93 -14.41
C LEU A 243 -8.54 -13.51 -15.76
N GLY A 244 -8.42 -14.34 -16.81
CA GLY A 244 -9.09 -14.10 -18.09
C GLY A 244 -10.62 -14.14 -17.96
N LEU A 245 -11.16 -15.14 -17.26
CA LEU A 245 -12.61 -15.22 -16.99
C LEU A 245 -13.10 -14.05 -16.15
N TRP A 246 -12.32 -13.62 -15.15
CA TRP A 246 -12.63 -12.45 -14.35
C TRP A 246 -12.63 -11.17 -15.21
N HIS A 247 -11.70 -11.03 -16.15
CA HIS A 247 -11.66 -9.90 -17.08
C HIS A 247 -12.96 -9.82 -17.90
N ASN A 248 -13.42 -10.94 -18.46
CA ASN A 248 -14.70 -11.01 -19.17
C ASN A 248 -15.89 -10.61 -18.27
N GLN A 249 -15.88 -11.02 -17.00
CA GLN A 249 -16.92 -10.61 -16.04
C GLN A 249 -16.92 -9.09 -15.82
N VAL A 250 -15.75 -8.46 -15.76
CA VAL A 250 -15.62 -6.99 -15.65
C VAL A 250 -16.20 -6.30 -16.90
N GLU A 251 -15.88 -6.79 -18.08
CA GLU A 251 -16.42 -6.24 -19.35
C GLU A 251 -17.95 -6.32 -19.38
N HIS A 252 -18.53 -7.47 -19.03
CA HIS A 252 -19.99 -7.64 -18.97
C HIS A 252 -20.65 -6.77 -17.90
N ALA A 253 -19.98 -6.50 -16.78
CA ALA A 253 -20.51 -5.65 -15.74
C ALA A 253 -20.59 -4.17 -16.16
N GLY A 254 -19.73 -3.69 -17.06
CA GLY A 254 -19.71 -2.32 -17.56
C GLY A 254 -19.53 -1.28 -16.46
N ILE A 255 -18.64 -1.56 -15.49
CA ILE A 255 -18.35 -0.67 -14.36
C ILE A 255 -17.02 0.03 -14.65
N ALA A 256 -17.06 1.32 -14.97
CA ALA A 256 -15.88 2.08 -15.43
C ALA A 256 -14.67 1.99 -14.49
N SER A 257 -14.88 2.05 -13.15
CA SER A 257 -13.78 1.89 -12.18
C SER A 257 -13.11 0.51 -12.27
N PHE A 258 -13.89 -0.56 -12.51
CA PHE A 258 -13.34 -1.91 -12.69
C PHE A 258 -12.69 -2.14 -14.06
N GLU A 259 -13.12 -1.47 -15.12
CA GLU A 259 -12.43 -1.50 -16.41
C GLU A 259 -10.98 -0.99 -16.29
N SER A 260 -10.77 0.05 -15.47
CA SER A 260 -9.42 0.56 -15.18
C SER A 260 -8.57 -0.46 -14.43
N VAL A 261 -9.16 -1.19 -13.48
CA VAL A 261 -8.49 -2.30 -12.78
C VAL A 261 -8.13 -3.41 -13.75
N ALA A 262 -9.06 -3.83 -14.62
CA ALA A 262 -8.83 -4.88 -15.60
C ALA A 262 -7.70 -4.52 -16.58
N ARG A 263 -7.67 -3.27 -17.09
CA ARG A 263 -6.56 -2.78 -17.92
C ARG A 263 -5.22 -2.83 -17.18
N SER A 264 -5.18 -2.43 -15.91
CA SER A 264 -3.96 -2.48 -15.09
C SER A 264 -3.48 -3.91 -14.89
N ILE A 265 -4.39 -4.84 -14.61
CA ILE A 265 -4.06 -6.28 -14.46
C ILE A 265 -3.56 -6.84 -15.78
N ALA A 266 -4.22 -6.52 -16.91
CA ALA A 266 -3.81 -6.98 -18.24
C ALA A 266 -2.40 -6.47 -18.61
N ALA A 267 -2.08 -5.21 -18.29
CA ALA A 267 -0.75 -4.63 -18.56
C ALA A 267 0.36 -5.29 -17.72
N HIS A 268 0.04 -5.77 -16.53
CA HIS A 268 1.03 -6.31 -15.59
C HIS A 268 0.92 -7.84 -15.39
N HIS A 269 0.06 -8.53 -16.18
CA HIS A 269 -0.25 -9.95 -15.96
C HIS A 269 0.98 -10.87 -15.85
N PRO A 270 2.09 -10.71 -16.63
CA PRO A 270 3.23 -11.62 -16.50
C PRO A 270 3.85 -11.56 -15.11
N TYR A 271 3.93 -10.35 -14.54
CA TYR A 271 4.52 -10.10 -13.21
C TYR A 271 3.57 -10.46 -12.06
N ILE A 272 2.27 -10.30 -12.27
CA ILE A 272 1.22 -10.76 -11.36
C ILE A 272 1.22 -12.28 -11.26
N LEU A 273 1.36 -12.97 -12.40
CA LEU A 273 1.40 -14.43 -12.45
C LEU A 273 2.65 -15.03 -11.79
N HIS A 274 3.75 -14.28 -11.66
CA HIS A 274 4.91 -14.74 -10.91
C HIS A 274 4.64 -14.93 -9.42
N TYR A 275 3.60 -14.28 -8.86
CA TYR A 275 3.16 -14.54 -7.50
C TYR A 275 2.82 -16.02 -7.26
N PHE A 276 2.25 -16.71 -8.24
CA PHE A 276 1.81 -18.10 -8.09
C PHE A 276 2.97 -19.12 -8.12
N ASP A 277 4.18 -18.71 -8.48
CA ASP A 277 5.34 -19.58 -8.46
C ASP A 277 5.78 -19.93 -7.00
N ASN A 278 5.83 -18.93 -6.11
CA ASN A 278 6.29 -19.11 -4.71
C ASN A 278 5.54 -18.21 -3.70
N ARG A 279 4.45 -17.56 -4.10
CA ARG A 279 3.59 -16.69 -3.29
C ARG A 279 4.32 -15.55 -2.59
N SER A 280 5.34 -15.00 -3.22
CA SER A 280 6.07 -13.87 -2.70
C SER A 280 5.20 -12.63 -2.56
N THR A 281 5.31 -11.98 -1.39
CA THR A 281 4.59 -10.74 -1.07
C THR A 281 5.54 -9.69 -0.51
N ASN A 282 5.08 -8.44 -0.44
CA ASN A 282 5.76 -7.34 0.25
C ASN A 282 5.44 -7.25 1.74
N ALA A 283 4.75 -8.22 2.34
CA ALA A 283 4.33 -8.17 3.74
C ALA A 283 5.47 -7.84 4.72
N SER A 284 6.69 -8.35 4.45
CA SER A 284 7.87 -8.00 5.26
C SER A 284 8.31 -6.54 5.06
N ALA A 285 8.23 -6.00 3.83
CA ALA A 285 8.54 -4.60 3.54
C ALA A 285 7.47 -3.67 4.13
N GLU A 286 6.19 -4.01 4.02
CA GLU A 286 5.09 -3.26 4.64
C GLU A 286 5.24 -3.20 6.17
N SER A 287 5.51 -4.36 6.80
CA SER A 287 5.79 -4.43 8.24
C SER A 287 7.03 -3.59 8.62
N PHE A 288 8.06 -3.63 7.80
CA PHE A 288 9.26 -2.84 7.99
C PHE A 288 8.97 -1.33 7.84
N ASN A 289 8.25 -0.92 6.80
CA ASN A 289 7.83 0.46 6.59
C ASN A 289 6.96 0.97 7.75
N ALA A 290 6.09 0.13 8.31
CA ALA A 290 5.32 0.46 9.51
C ALA A 290 6.22 0.71 10.73
N LYS A 291 7.27 -0.10 10.93
CA LYS A 291 8.27 0.12 11.99
C LYS A 291 9.01 1.44 11.79
N LEU A 292 9.41 1.77 10.56
CA LEU A 292 10.07 3.04 10.25
C LEU A 292 9.17 4.24 10.54
N LYS A 293 7.89 4.17 10.16
CA LYS A 293 6.88 5.20 10.48
C LYS A 293 6.66 5.34 11.97
N ALA A 294 6.54 4.23 12.71
CA ALA A 294 6.43 4.23 14.16
C ALA A 294 7.67 4.85 14.81
N PHE A 295 8.86 4.47 14.35
CA PHE A 295 10.10 5.06 14.82
C PHE A 295 10.16 6.57 14.54
N ARG A 296 9.78 7.02 13.33
CA ARG A 296 9.69 8.45 12.99
C ARG A 296 8.71 9.20 13.89
N SER A 297 7.61 8.59 14.27
CA SER A 297 6.60 9.22 15.14
C SER A 297 7.12 9.50 16.55
N VAL A 298 8.07 8.72 17.05
CA VAL A 298 8.73 8.94 18.35
C VAL A 298 9.63 10.19 18.29
N PHE A 299 10.13 10.53 17.11
CA PHE A 299 10.97 11.71 16.86
C PHE A 299 10.18 12.93 16.39
N ARG A 300 8.92 13.06 16.79
CA ARG A 300 8.11 14.26 16.47
C ARG A 300 8.83 15.51 16.97
N GLY A 301 9.01 16.49 16.06
CA GLY A 301 9.72 17.74 16.34
C GLY A 301 11.23 17.70 16.06
N VAL A 302 11.82 16.53 15.84
CA VAL A 302 13.22 16.44 15.39
C VAL A 302 13.28 16.76 13.92
N ARG A 303 13.89 17.90 13.58
CA ARG A 303 14.04 18.38 12.19
C ARG A 303 15.23 17.75 11.46
N ASP A 304 16.15 17.14 12.18
CA ASP A 304 17.37 16.53 11.63
C ASP A 304 17.07 15.16 10.99
N THR A 305 16.74 15.20 9.71
CA THR A 305 16.44 14.01 8.91
C THR A 305 17.67 13.11 8.77
N THR A 306 18.87 13.68 8.63
CA THR A 306 20.13 12.94 8.53
C THR A 306 20.38 12.09 9.76
N PHE A 307 20.22 12.68 10.96
CA PHE A 307 20.38 11.94 12.21
C PHE A 307 19.29 10.88 12.41
N PHE A 308 18.05 11.16 12.01
CA PHE A 308 17.00 10.16 12.00
C PHE A 308 17.37 8.97 11.11
N LEU A 309 17.81 9.22 9.87
CA LEU A 309 18.24 8.17 8.92
C LEU A 309 19.42 7.39 9.48
N TYR A 310 20.42 8.05 10.05
CA TYR A 310 21.53 7.38 10.72
C TYR A 310 21.04 6.37 11.76
N ARG A 311 20.12 6.78 12.63
CA ARG A 311 19.57 5.88 13.66
C ARG A 311 18.80 4.71 13.09
N VAL A 312 18.02 4.94 12.03
CA VAL A 312 17.33 3.88 11.30
C VAL A 312 18.35 2.87 10.75
N MET A 313 19.43 3.37 10.12
CA MET A 313 20.45 2.50 9.53
C MET A 313 21.22 1.71 10.60
N LYS A 314 21.51 2.29 11.74
CA LYS A 314 22.13 1.55 12.87
C LYS A 314 21.29 0.38 13.38
N LEU A 315 19.97 0.46 13.25
CA LEU A 315 19.06 -0.59 13.69
C LEU A 315 18.81 -1.66 12.61
N TYR A 316 18.83 -1.26 11.34
CA TYR A 316 18.27 -2.10 10.28
C TYR A 316 19.20 -2.34 9.06
N ALA A 317 20.31 -1.65 8.99
CA ALA A 317 21.33 -1.90 7.97
C ALA A 317 22.46 -2.83 8.43
#